data_dd6a96eabc1a82aaec8acaa37a611b76
#
_entry.id   dd6a96eabc1a82aaec8acaa37a611b76
#
_cell.length_a   1.000
_cell.length_b   1.000
_cell.length_c   1.000
_cell.angle_alpha   90.00
_cell.angle_beta   90.00
_cell.angle_gamma   90.00
#
_symmetry.space_group_name_H-M   'P 1'
#
loop_
_entity.id
_entity.type
_entity.pdbx_description
1 polymer ?
#
loop_
_entity_poly.entity_id
_entity_poly.type
_entity_poly.pdbx_seq_one_letter_code
_entity_poly.pdbx_strand_id
1 'polypeptide(L)'
;MTDESERRTKRADARRNEQALLDAAAAVFVTSGVDAPVREIAARAGVGMGTIYRHFPTRPELVVAVYRHQVEACADAGPRLLEESPTPEAALREWVALFVEFLVTKHGLAGALQGDSAGSDALHAYFVDRLVPVCGSLLEAVFEPGGADHVPPVDAYNLMKGIGNLCIGAAADPAYDADRLVQLLVTGVLSGSKR
;
A
#
# COMPACT_ATOMS: atom_id res chain seq x y z
N MET A 1 29.70 21.57 -15.81
CA MET A 1 28.51 21.70 -14.90
C MET A 1 27.17 21.42 -15.57
N THR A 2 27.01 21.60 -16.89
CA THR A 2 25.74 21.38 -17.63
C THR A 2 25.36 19.90 -17.78
N ASP A 3 26.31 18.99 -18.02
CA ASP A 3 26.04 17.56 -18.29
C ASP A 3 25.48 16.79 -17.06
N GLU A 4 25.92 17.13 -15.88
CA GLU A 4 25.47 16.47 -14.63
C GLU A 4 24.04 16.90 -14.23
N SER A 5 23.68 18.15 -14.48
CA SER A 5 22.32 18.65 -14.28
C SER A 5 21.32 18.03 -15.25
N GLU A 6 21.69 17.89 -16.53
CA GLU A 6 20.84 17.23 -17.54
C GLU A 6 20.64 15.73 -17.24
N ARG A 7 21.69 15.03 -16.80
CA ARG A 7 21.60 13.62 -16.40
C ARG A 7 20.70 13.43 -15.16
N ARG A 8 20.77 14.36 -14.20
CA ARG A 8 19.91 14.35 -13.01
C ARG A 8 18.43 14.56 -13.40
N THR A 9 18.16 15.51 -14.27
CA THR A 9 16.81 15.79 -14.76
C THR A 9 16.25 14.58 -15.51
N LYS A 10 17.00 13.99 -16.46
CA LYS A 10 16.58 12.79 -17.19
C LYS A 10 16.29 11.59 -16.28
N ARG A 11 17.07 11.40 -15.20
CA ARG A 11 16.82 10.34 -14.21
C ARG A 11 15.54 10.61 -13.41
N ALA A 12 15.28 11.87 -13.04
CA ALA A 12 14.08 12.26 -12.32
C ALA A 12 12.83 12.09 -13.18
N ASP A 13 12.91 12.43 -14.48
CA ASP A 13 11.83 12.23 -15.44
C ASP A 13 11.55 10.73 -15.67
N ALA A 14 12.59 9.91 -15.81
CA ALA A 14 12.46 8.48 -15.96
C ALA A 14 11.77 7.84 -14.75
N ARG A 15 12.13 8.24 -13.52
CA ARG A 15 11.48 7.77 -12.29
C ARG A 15 10.01 8.20 -12.22
N ARG A 16 9.68 9.45 -12.56
CA ARG A 16 8.29 9.92 -12.59
C ARG A 16 7.45 9.13 -13.60
N ASN A 17 8.01 8.85 -14.76
CA ASN A 17 7.33 8.07 -15.79
C ASN A 17 7.11 6.61 -15.35
N GLU A 18 8.09 6.01 -14.68
CA GLU A 18 7.97 4.67 -14.10
C GLU A 18 6.91 4.63 -13.00
N GLN A 19 6.89 5.60 -12.09
CA GLN A 19 5.86 5.72 -11.06
C GLN A 19 4.47 5.85 -11.68
N ALA A 20 4.28 6.76 -12.63
CA ALA A 20 3.00 6.94 -13.33
C ALA A 20 2.54 5.66 -14.05
N LEU A 21 3.48 4.89 -14.60
CA LEU A 21 3.18 3.59 -15.21
C LEU A 21 2.72 2.57 -14.15
N LEU A 22 3.37 2.51 -13.00
CA LEU A 22 3.00 1.60 -11.91
C LEU A 22 1.66 1.99 -11.28
N ASP A 23 1.36 3.29 -11.12
CA ASP A 23 0.05 3.79 -10.70
C ASP A 23 -1.06 3.38 -11.67
N ALA A 24 -0.81 3.52 -12.98
CA ALA A 24 -1.76 3.10 -14.00
C ALA A 24 -1.99 1.57 -13.98
N ALA A 25 -0.93 0.79 -13.77
CA ALA A 25 -1.01 -0.65 -13.66
C ALA A 25 -1.78 -1.08 -12.40
N ALA A 26 -1.51 -0.46 -11.26
CA ALA A 26 -2.25 -0.70 -10.01
C ALA A 26 -3.76 -0.46 -10.20
N ALA A 27 -4.13 0.67 -10.80
CA ALA A 27 -5.53 1.00 -11.04
C ALA A 27 -6.22 0.04 -12.02
N VAL A 28 -5.51 -0.49 -13.03
CA VAL A 28 -6.03 -1.53 -13.93
C VAL A 28 -6.18 -2.85 -13.18
N PHE A 29 -5.25 -3.21 -12.32
CA PHE A 29 -5.34 -4.45 -11.53
C PHE A 29 -6.51 -4.45 -10.55
N VAL A 30 -6.85 -3.31 -9.96
CA VAL A 30 -8.05 -3.16 -9.12
C VAL A 30 -9.33 -3.40 -9.92
N THR A 31 -9.43 -2.87 -11.14
CA THR A 31 -10.68 -2.87 -11.91
C THR A 31 -10.85 -4.11 -12.79
N SER A 32 -9.76 -4.60 -13.38
CA SER A 32 -9.76 -5.67 -14.41
C SER A 32 -9.01 -6.93 -13.97
N GLY A 33 -8.48 -6.93 -12.73
CA GLY A 33 -7.67 -8.03 -12.20
C GLY A 33 -6.24 -8.04 -12.71
N VAL A 34 -5.41 -8.84 -12.06
CA VAL A 34 -3.97 -8.96 -12.38
C VAL A 34 -3.69 -9.56 -13.75
N ASP A 35 -4.67 -10.24 -14.35
CA ASP A 35 -4.58 -10.82 -15.69
C ASP A 35 -5.01 -9.86 -16.81
N ALA A 36 -5.37 -8.62 -16.46
CA ALA A 36 -5.76 -7.59 -17.43
C ALA A 36 -4.71 -7.42 -18.54
N PRO A 37 -5.12 -7.26 -19.79
CA PRO A 37 -4.18 -7.12 -20.90
C PRO A 37 -3.24 -5.91 -20.73
N VAL A 38 -1.94 -6.08 -21.03
CA VAL A 38 -0.94 -5.00 -20.95
C VAL A 38 -1.33 -3.76 -21.75
N ARG A 39 -2.11 -3.93 -22.82
CA ARG A 39 -2.64 -2.80 -23.61
C ARG A 39 -3.54 -1.85 -22.82
N GLU A 40 -4.26 -2.35 -21.82
CA GLU A 40 -5.10 -1.51 -20.94
C GLU A 40 -4.23 -0.64 -20.05
N ILE A 41 -3.16 -1.23 -19.49
CA ILE A 41 -2.15 -0.51 -18.70
C ILE A 41 -1.48 0.56 -19.58
N ALA A 42 -1.05 0.19 -20.80
CA ALA A 42 -0.42 1.09 -21.75
C ALA A 42 -1.33 2.28 -22.11
N ALA A 43 -2.60 2.00 -22.40
CA ALA A 43 -3.59 3.02 -22.70
C ALA A 43 -3.82 3.98 -21.53
N ARG A 44 -3.94 3.43 -20.29
CA ARG A 44 -4.13 4.24 -19.09
C ARG A 44 -2.90 5.09 -18.74
N ALA A 45 -1.71 4.52 -18.91
CA ALA A 45 -0.44 5.21 -18.64
C ALA A 45 -0.04 6.20 -19.74
N GLY A 46 -0.71 6.18 -20.88
CA GLY A 46 -0.35 7.02 -22.06
C GLY A 46 0.98 6.64 -22.70
N VAL A 47 1.39 5.37 -22.60
CA VAL A 47 2.67 4.86 -23.13
C VAL A 47 2.46 3.73 -24.14
N GLY A 48 3.46 3.45 -24.96
CA GLY A 48 3.46 2.28 -25.84
C GLY A 48 3.72 0.99 -25.06
N MET A 49 3.13 -0.14 -25.47
CA MET A 49 3.39 -1.47 -24.88
C MET A 49 4.88 -1.81 -24.85
N GLY A 50 5.66 -1.42 -25.87
CA GLY A 50 7.11 -1.62 -25.92
C GLY A 50 7.85 -0.91 -24.78
N THR A 51 7.32 0.18 -24.24
CA THR A 51 7.86 0.86 -23.06
C THR A 51 7.67 0.00 -21.82
N ILE A 52 6.48 -0.59 -21.65
CA ILE A 52 6.18 -1.47 -20.50
C ILE A 52 7.10 -2.69 -20.52
N TYR A 53 7.20 -3.41 -21.65
CA TYR A 53 8.05 -4.60 -21.78
C TYR A 53 9.55 -4.31 -21.69
N ARG A 54 9.98 -3.08 -21.91
CA ARG A 54 11.37 -2.68 -21.68
C ARG A 54 11.69 -2.53 -20.20
N HIS A 55 10.73 -2.06 -19.40
CA HIS A 55 10.88 -1.94 -17.94
C HIS A 55 10.58 -3.26 -17.24
N PHE A 56 9.55 -3.98 -17.69
CA PHE A 56 9.03 -5.21 -17.08
C PHE A 56 8.86 -6.28 -18.16
N PRO A 57 9.94 -7.02 -18.49
CA PRO A 57 9.95 -8.03 -19.55
C PRO A 57 8.89 -9.11 -19.39
N THR A 58 8.54 -9.45 -18.15
CA THR A 58 7.55 -10.47 -17.83
C THR A 58 6.39 -9.93 -17.00
N ARG A 59 5.25 -10.61 -17.06
CA ARG A 59 4.09 -10.27 -16.23
C ARG A 59 4.38 -10.35 -14.72
N PRO A 60 5.00 -11.43 -14.20
CA PRO A 60 5.37 -11.48 -12.79
C PRO A 60 6.24 -10.31 -12.34
N GLU A 61 7.20 -9.86 -13.15
CA GLU A 61 8.03 -8.69 -12.83
C GLU A 61 7.20 -7.41 -12.70
N LEU A 62 6.26 -7.18 -13.61
CA LEU A 62 5.33 -6.05 -13.52
C LEU A 62 4.49 -6.13 -12.25
N VAL A 63 3.94 -7.31 -11.94
CA VAL A 63 3.12 -7.55 -10.74
C VAL A 63 3.90 -7.27 -9.47
N VAL A 64 5.13 -7.79 -9.36
CA VAL A 64 6.03 -7.53 -8.22
C VAL A 64 6.38 -6.05 -8.09
N ALA A 65 6.65 -5.37 -9.21
CA ALA A 65 6.96 -3.94 -9.22
C ALA A 65 5.76 -3.11 -8.75
N VAL A 66 4.54 -3.40 -9.22
CA VAL A 66 3.30 -2.75 -8.77
C VAL A 66 3.09 -2.96 -7.27
N TYR A 67 3.27 -4.18 -6.78
CA TYR A 67 3.15 -4.48 -5.35
C TYR A 67 4.11 -3.65 -4.51
N ARG A 68 5.40 -3.65 -4.86
CA ARG A 68 6.41 -2.86 -4.14
C ARG A 68 6.12 -1.37 -4.20
N HIS A 69 5.72 -0.86 -5.36
CA HIS A 69 5.34 0.54 -5.53
C HIS A 69 4.21 0.95 -4.58
N GLN A 70 3.17 0.13 -4.46
CA GLN A 70 2.06 0.41 -3.56
C GLN A 70 2.46 0.31 -2.07
N VAL A 71 3.33 -0.63 -1.71
CA VAL A 71 3.90 -0.71 -0.34
C VAL A 71 4.66 0.57 -0.02
N GLU A 72 5.52 1.06 -0.92
CA GLU A 72 6.26 2.31 -0.71
C GLU A 72 5.32 3.52 -0.63
N ALA A 73 4.33 3.62 -1.50
CA ALA A 73 3.34 4.70 -1.44
C ALA A 73 2.59 4.74 -0.10
N CYS A 74 2.21 3.58 0.42
CA CYS A 74 1.57 3.46 1.73
C CYS A 74 2.55 3.81 2.87
N ALA A 75 3.82 3.42 2.77
CA ALA A 75 4.84 3.75 3.75
C ALA A 75 5.12 5.27 3.78
N ASP A 76 5.30 5.90 2.62
CA ASP A 76 5.58 7.32 2.50
C ASP A 76 4.39 8.19 2.94
N ALA A 77 3.16 7.66 2.85
CA ALA A 77 1.96 8.37 3.31
C ALA A 77 1.92 8.55 4.83
N GLY A 78 2.48 7.65 5.64
CA GLY A 78 2.39 7.72 7.11
C GLY A 78 2.96 9.01 7.69
N PRO A 79 4.26 9.32 7.49
CA PRO A 79 4.85 10.57 7.99
C PRO A 79 4.14 11.82 7.46
N ARG A 80 3.78 11.82 6.17
CA ARG A 80 3.07 12.93 5.55
C ARG A 80 1.71 13.17 6.19
N LEU A 81 0.94 12.12 6.45
CA LEU A 81 -0.35 12.23 7.12
C LEU A 81 -0.23 12.73 8.56
N LEU A 82 0.84 12.37 9.29
CA LEU A 82 1.11 12.93 10.62
C LEU A 82 1.37 14.44 10.58
N GLU A 83 1.95 14.95 9.51
CA GLU A 83 2.22 16.38 9.32
C GLU A 83 0.98 17.17 8.82
N GLU A 84 0.17 16.56 7.95
CA GLU A 84 -0.91 17.23 7.22
C GLU A 84 -2.29 17.09 7.89
N SER A 85 -2.54 16.01 8.65
CA SER A 85 -3.85 15.76 9.26
C SER A 85 -4.04 16.59 10.54
N PRO A 86 -5.29 16.96 10.86
CA PRO A 86 -5.58 17.82 12.02
C PRO A 86 -5.26 17.17 13.37
N THR A 87 -5.26 15.84 13.45
CA THR A 87 -4.92 15.08 14.66
C THR A 87 -4.25 13.75 14.28
N PRO A 88 -3.44 13.16 15.18
CA PRO A 88 -2.86 11.84 14.96
C PRO A 88 -3.90 10.73 14.72
N GLU A 89 -5.08 10.81 15.36
CA GLU A 89 -6.19 9.89 15.14
C GLU A 89 -6.74 9.99 13.71
N ALA A 90 -6.82 11.21 13.16
CA ALA A 90 -7.21 11.41 11.77
C ALA A 90 -6.17 10.83 10.82
N ALA A 91 -4.88 11.08 11.08
CA ALA A 91 -3.77 10.50 10.31
C ALA A 91 -3.82 8.97 10.28
N LEU A 92 -4.03 8.32 11.44
CA LEU A 92 -4.15 6.87 11.54
C LEU A 92 -5.36 6.35 10.73
N ARG A 93 -6.52 7.01 10.80
CA ARG A 93 -7.71 6.61 10.03
C ARG A 93 -7.49 6.72 8.52
N GLU A 94 -6.89 7.82 8.07
CA GLU A 94 -6.59 8.05 6.66
C GLU A 94 -5.55 7.02 6.16
N TRP A 95 -4.52 6.75 6.95
CA TRP A 95 -3.52 5.73 6.61
C TRP A 95 -4.13 4.33 6.54
N VAL A 96 -5.00 3.97 7.48
CA VAL A 96 -5.71 2.68 7.44
C VAL A 96 -6.58 2.55 6.18
N ALA A 97 -7.22 3.63 5.72
CA ALA A 97 -7.98 3.60 4.47
C ALA A 97 -7.08 3.27 3.26
N LEU A 98 -5.90 3.93 3.15
CA LEU A 98 -4.90 3.61 2.11
C LEU A 98 -4.39 2.17 2.22
N PHE A 99 -4.19 1.68 3.44
CA PHE A 99 -3.77 0.31 3.69
C PHE A 99 -4.83 -0.71 3.25
N VAL A 100 -6.11 -0.44 3.49
CA VAL A 100 -7.22 -1.29 3.02
C VAL A 100 -7.28 -1.31 1.48
N GLU A 101 -7.16 -0.17 0.82
CA GLU A 101 -7.08 -0.11 -0.65
C GLU A 101 -5.92 -0.95 -1.21
N PHE A 102 -4.75 -0.86 -0.56
CA PHE A 102 -3.61 -1.72 -0.90
C PHE A 102 -3.93 -3.21 -0.72
N LEU A 103 -4.62 -3.61 0.37
CA LEU A 103 -4.98 -5.00 0.63
C LEU A 103 -5.94 -5.57 -0.42
N VAL A 104 -6.90 -4.78 -0.91
CA VAL A 104 -7.77 -5.18 -2.02
C VAL A 104 -6.95 -5.54 -3.25
N THR A 105 -5.98 -4.70 -3.60
CA THR A 105 -5.05 -4.96 -4.71
C THR A 105 -4.19 -6.20 -4.45
N LYS A 106 -3.66 -6.36 -3.23
CA LYS A 106 -2.82 -7.50 -2.82
C LYS A 106 -3.51 -8.84 -3.01
N HIS A 107 -4.80 -8.95 -2.71
CA HIS A 107 -5.55 -10.21 -2.87
C HIS A 107 -5.63 -10.65 -4.34
N GLY A 108 -5.75 -9.70 -5.27
CA GLY A 108 -5.64 -9.99 -6.71
C GLY A 108 -4.24 -10.46 -7.13
N LEU A 109 -3.18 -9.95 -6.50
CA LEU A 109 -1.79 -10.30 -6.82
C LEU A 109 -1.36 -11.70 -6.35
N ALA A 110 -1.96 -12.20 -5.26
CA ALA A 110 -1.63 -13.53 -4.73
C ALA A 110 -1.87 -14.64 -5.76
N GLY A 111 -2.87 -14.50 -6.63
CA GLY A 111 -3.15 -15.42 -7.74
C GLY A 111 -2.04 -15.46 -8.79
N ALA A 112 -1.44 -14.31 -9.11
CA ALA A 112 -0.40 -14.20 -10.14
C ALA A 112 0.96 -14.76 -9.70
N LEU A 113 1.17 -14.91 -8.39
CA LEU A 113 2.40 -15.47 -7.79
C LEU A 113 2.23 -16.94 -7.38
N GLN A 114 1.12 -17.60 -7.75
CA GLN A 114 0.90 -19.01 -7.46
C GLN A 114 2.00 -19.89 -8.07
N GLY A 115 2.71 -20.60 -7.19
CA GLY A 115 3.81 -21.51 -7.57
C GLY A 115 5.20 -21.04 -7.14
N ASP A 116 5.39 -19.79 -6.72
CA ASP A 116 6.63 -19.27 -6.16
C ASP A 116 6.44 -18.89 -4.67
N SER A 117 6.55 -19.88 -3.80
CA SER A 117 6.45 -19.67 -2.34
C SER A 117 7.57 -18.77 -1.81
N ALA A 118 8.79 -18.92 -2.31
CA ALA A 118 9.93 -18.12 -1.87
C ALA A 118 9.77 -16.64 -2.26
N GLY A 119 9.29 -16.35 -3.47
CA GLY A 119 8.97 -14.99 -3.91
C GLY A 119 7.83 -14.37 -3.11
N SER A 120 6.80 -15.16 -2.79
CA SER A 120 5.68 -14.73 -1.94
C SER A 120 6.13 -14.39 -0.52
N ASP A 121 6.98 -15.22 0.10
CA ASP A 121 7.51 -14.99 1.44
C ASP A 121 8.41 -13.75 1.49
N ALA A 122 9.24 -13.54 0.48
CA ALA A 122 10.09 -12.35 0.36
C ALA A 122 9.27 -11.07 0.21
N LEU A 123 8.17 -11.09 -0.55
CA LEU A 123 7.26 -9.96 -0.68
C LEU A 123 6.50 -9.70 0.62
N HIS A 124 6.11 -10.75 1.34
CA HIS A 124 5.48 -10.61 2.65
C HIS A 124 6.45 -10.01 3.68
N ALA A 125 7.69 -10.49 3.74
CA ALA A 125 8.72 -9.92 4.60
C ALA A 125 8.95 -8.43 4.28
N TYR A 126 9.10 -8.09 3.00
CA TYR A 126 9.23 -6.71 2.56
C TYR A 126 8.06 -5.81 3.02
N PHE A 127 6.83 -6.28 2.89
CA PHE A 127 5.63 -5.60 3.37
C PHE A 127 5.68 -5.35 4.88
N VAL A 128 6.00 -6.39 5.67
CA VAL A 128 6.11 -6.28 7.13
C VAL A 128 7.18 -5.28 7.52
N ASP A 129 8.38 -5.39 6.93
CA ASP A 129 9.52 -4.53 7.23
C ASP A 129 9.25 -3.05 6.91
N ARG A 130 8.44 -2.78 5.88
CA ARG A 130 8.13 -1.41 5.46
C ARG A 130 6.94 -0.79 6.18
N LEU A 131 5.87 -1.51 6.41
CA LEU A 131 4.61 -0.93 6.89
C LEU A 131 4.40 -1.05 8.40
N VAL A 132 4.93 -2.09 9.06
CA VAL A 132 4.77 -2.23 10.51
C VAL A 132 5.39 -1.06 11.28
N PRO A 133 6.62 -0.58 10.96
CA PRO A 133 7.17 0.61 11.62
C PRO A 133 6.32 1.87 11.42
N VAL A 134 5.77 2.06 10.22
CA VAL A 134 4.90 3.22 9.92
C VAL A 134 3.62 3.19 10.74
N CYS A 135 2.96 2.03 10.80
CA CYS A 135 1.79 1.84 11.67
C CYS A 135 2.14 2.06 13.14
N GLY A 136 3.34 1.62 13.58
CA GLY A 136 3.85 1.85 14.92
C GLY A 136 3.97 3.33 15.24
N SER A 137 4.61 4.11 14.38
CA SER A 137 4.76 5.57 14.56
C SER A 137 3.42 6.30 14.59
N LEU A 138 2.44 5.86 13.79
CA LEU A 138 1.08 6.42 13.83
C LEU A 138 0.37 6.10 15.15
N LEU A 139 0.50 4.87 15.67
CA LEU A 139 -0.05 4.49 16.97
C LEU A 139 0.64 5.26 18.11
N GLU A 140 1.96 5.35 18.10
CA GLU A 140 2.74 6.13 19.06
C GLU A 140 2.25 7.58 19.11
N ALA A 141 2.12 8.24 17.97
CA ALA A 141 1.63 9.61 17.90
C ALA A 141 0.22 9.80 18.49
N VAL A 142 -0.65 8.78 18.39
CA VAL A 142 -1.99 8.81 19.00
C VAL A 142 -1.93 8.68 20.53
N PHE A 143 -1.01 7.86 21.06
CA PHE A 143 -0.99 7.49 22.47
C PHE A 143 0.06 8.24 23.30
N GLU A 144 1.11 8.82 22.69
CA GLU A 144 2.15 9.61 23.39
C GLU A 144 1.62 10.77 24.27
N PRO A 145 0.57 11.54 23.88
CA PRO A 145 0.09 12.66 24.70
C PRO A 145 -0.36 12.26 26.12
N GLY A 146 -0.58 10.97 26.38
CA GLY A 146 -1.03 10.44 27.67
C GLY A 146 0.07 10.13 28.68
N GLY A 147 1.36 10.26 28.29
CA GLY A 147 2.51 9.92 29.14
C GLY A 147 2.90 8.43 29.08
N ALA A 148 3.94 8.04 29.81
CA ALA A 148 4.57 6.72 29.77
C ALA A 148 3.66 5.52 30.08
N ASP A 149 2.48 5.76 30.66
CA ASP A 149 1.50 4.72 31.00
C ASP A 149 0.45 4.47 29.90
N HIS A 150 0.48 5.26 28.80
CA HIS A 150 -0.45 5.11 27.66
C HIS A 150 0.16 4.24 26.56
N VAL A 151 0.20 2.93 26.81
CA VAL A 151 0.59 1.95 25.80
C VAL A 151 -0.57 1.73 24.84
N PRO A 152 -0.34 1.68 23.51
CA PRO A 152 -1.39 1.30 22.57
C PRO A 152 -2.04 -0.03 22.96
N PRO A 153 -3.38 -0.17 22.92
CA PRO A 153 -4.08 -1.40 23.32
C PRO A 153 -3.79 -2.59 22.39
N VAL A 154 -3.14 -2.32 21.26
CA VAL A 154 -2.70 -3.31 20.26
C VAL A 154 -1.42 -2.83 19.61
N ASP A 155 -0.47 -3.72 19.36
CA ASP A 155 0.72 -3.40 18.57
C ASP A 155 0.41 -3.30 17.06
N ALA A 156 1.31 -2.64 16.32
CA ALA A 156 1.15 -2.36 14.90
C ALA A 156 0.95 -3.63 14.04
N TYR A 157 1.72 -4.69 14.32
CA TYR A 157 1.62 -5.94 13.56
C TYR A 157 0.25 -6.60 13.76
N ASN A 158 -0.23 -6.70 15.00
CA ASN A 158 -1.53 -7.30 15.31
C ASN A 158 -2.69 -6.46 14.77
N LEU A 159 -2.61 -5.12 14.83
CA LEU A 159 -3.61 -4.25 14.19
C LEU A 159 -3.68 -4.48 12.68
N MET A 160 -2.55 -4.43 11.99
CA MET A 160 -2.48 -4.64 10.54
C MET A 160 -2.94 -6.06 10.15
N LYS A 161 -2.57 -7.08 10.94
CA LYS A 161 -3.01 -8.46 10.74
C LYS A 161 -4.53 -8.60 10.90
N GLY A 162 -5.10 -7.94 11.91
CA GLY A 162 -6.54 -7.89 12.15
C GLY A 162 -7.29 -7.27 10.97
N ILE A 163 -6.83 -6.10 10.50
CA ILE A 163 -7.38 -5.43 9.32
C ILE A 163 -7.28 -6.34 8.09
N GLY A 164 -6.11 -6.95 7.85
CA GLY A 164 -5.91 -7.87 6.73
C GLY A 164 -6.88 -9.04 6.75
N ASN A 165 -7.12 -9.64 7.91
CA ASN A 165 -8.07 -10.75 8.08
C ASN A 165 -9.53 -10.32 7.81
N LEU A 166 -9.91 -9.10 8.21
CA LEU A 166 -11.23 -8.55 7.91
C LEU A 166 -11.43 -8.30 6.41
N CYS A 167 -10.37 -8.01 5.65
CA CYS A 167 -10.44 -7.77 4.21
C CYS A 167 -10.42 -9.06 3.37
N ILE A 168 -10.09 -10.23 3.97
CA ILE A 168 -10.06 -11.51 3.24
C ILE A 168 -11.49 -11.89 2.82
N GLY A 169 -11.68 -12.15 1.52
CA GLY A 169 -12.96 -12.58 0.98
C GLY A 169 -14.01 -11.49 0.79
N ALA A 170 -13.73 -10.24 1.17
CA ALA A 170 -14.66 -9.12 1.03
C ALA A 170 -15.18 -8.94 -0.42
N ALA A 171 -14.33 -9.13 -1.42
CA ALA A 171 -14.69 -9.03 -2.82
C ALA A 171 -15.62 -10.17 -3.30
N ALA A 172 -15.70 -11.29 -2.58
CA ALA A 172 -16.49 -12.46 -2.94
C ALA A 172 -17.89 -12.46 -2.31
N ASP A 173 -18.12 -11.63 -1.30
CA ASP A 173 -19.41 -11.56 -0.58
C ASP A 173 -19.91 -10.11 -0.52
N PRO A 174 -20.87 -9.72 -1.38
CA PRO A 174 -21.43 -8.36 -1.40
C PRO A 174 -22.17 -7.96 -0.10
N ALA A 175 -22.55 -8.91 0.75
CA ALA A 175 -23.21 -8.65 2.03
C ALA A 175 -22.19 -8.39 3.16
N TYR A 176 -20.90 -8.66 2.93
CA TYR A 176 -19.85 -8.47 3.91
C TYR A 176 -19.22 -7.07 3.81
N ASP A 177 -19.50 -6.22 4.78
CA ASP A 177 -19.00 -4.84 4.86
C ASP A 177 -17.67 -4.79 5.64
N ALA A 178 -16.58 -5.12 4.94
CA ALA A 178 -15.22 -5.09 5.51
C ALA A 178 -14.83 -3.69 5.97
N ASP A 179 -15.17 -2.65 5.21
CA ASP A 179 -14.84 -1.26 5.53
C ASP A 179 -15.47 -0.84 6.86
N ARG A 180 -16.74 -1.21 7.06
CA ARG A 180 -17.44 -0.94 8.32
C ARG A 180 -16.77 -1.66 9.49
N LEU A 181 -16.36 -2.92 9.33
CA LEU A 181 -15.70 -3.69 10.37
C LEU A 181 -14.31 -3.13 10.71
N VAL A 182 -13.55 -2.71 9.71
CA VAL A 182 -12.25 -2.03 9.91
C VAL A 182 -12.45 -0.72 10.67
N GLN A 183 -13.44 0.10 10.30
CA GLN A 183 -13.75 1.33 11.03
C GLN A 183 -14.13 1.08 12.48
N LEU A 184 -14.89 0.03 12.78
CA LEU A 184 -15.24 -0.37 14.15
C LEU A 184 -14.00 -0.82 14.92
N LEU A 185 -13.11 -1.62 14.31
CA LEU A 185 -11.85 -2.05 14.92
C LEU A 185 -10.99 -0.83 15.28
N VAL A 186 -10.74 0.07 14.32
CA VAL A 186 -9.93 1.29 14.53
C VAL A 186 -10.55 2.19 15.58
N THR A 187 -11.87 2.34 15.58
CA THR A 187 -12.59 3.11 16.60
C THR A 187 -12.42 2.50 17.99
N GLY A 188 -12.48 1.17 18.10
CA GLY A 188 -12.22 0.45 19.36
C GLY A 188 -10.80 0.71 19.88
N VAL A 189 -9.78 0.64 19.01
CA VAL A 189 -8.39 0.95 19.35
C VAL A 189 -8.27 2.38 19.87
N LEU A 190 -8.81 3.36 19.15
CA LEU A 190 -8.76 4.78 19.54
C LEU A 190 -9.55 5.08 20.83
N SER A 191 -10.59 4.33 21.12
CA SER A 191 -11.37 4.49 22.36
C SER A 191 -10.64 3.96 23.60
N GLY A 192 -9.70 3.04 23.43
CA GLY A 192 -8.84 2.54 24.51
C GLY A 192 -7.89 3.58 25.09
N SER A 193 -7.66 4.69 24.36
CA SER A 193 -6.88 5.86 24.80
C SER A 193 -7.54 6.71 25.91
N LYS A 194 -8.82 6.53 26.16
CA LYS A 194 -9.61 7.41 27.05
C LYS A 194 -9.82 6.89 28.47
N ARG A 195 -9.02 5.89 28.92
CA ARG A 195 -9.14 5.38 30.30
C ARG A 195 -7.95 5.72 31.16
#